data_7b98bfcb5569fa4e989843e7fe72ee5c
#
_entry.id   7b98bfcb5569fa4e989843e7fe72ee5c
#
_cell.length_a   1.000
_cell.length_b   1.000
_cell.length_c   1.000
_cell.angle_alpha   90.00
_cell.angle_beta   90.00
_cell.angle_gamma   90.00
#
_symmetry.space_group_name_H-M   'P 1'
#
loop_
_entity.id
_entity.type
_entity.pdbx_description
1 polymer ?
#
loop_
_entity_poly.entity_id
_entity_poly.type
_entity_poly.pdbx_seq_one_letter_code
_entity_poly.pdbx_strand_id
1 'polypeptide(L)'
;MNVRTAKKPAKRIDTRYLSALRLQSYGADNLYPQHLQEITAASGTATTCLARYQKFIEGNGFANELADAIVNRQDMTGDDVLHQIAQDVARFGGFAVHVNYNVFGLVAEVNPVPFENCRLEESDDDGVVGHIVVHPDWSGRLTRNGQVVRVTEENVKRFPIFDPRPEVVARQIESVGGIDNYHGQIAWFSMDGRNIYPTPIYDAAVTDISTDEGLGNIKYRNARNSFLVSCMLVTRRNEPRIDHEGREHNEPMIADDDLRAFQGDENASKIMAVELESMEDKPEVIPFPSRNFDKDFSVSEQSVIERIYAQFHQELFYSIRIGKLGFSGAVMQDAYEYYAGEVTNEQRFIARGLSAIFSHWYEKDYDTYIQPLRYINSENNG
;
A
#
# COMPACT_ATOMS: atom_id res chain seq x y z
N MET A 1 -40.48 -14.16 2.28
CA MET A 1 -39.46 -13.21 1.82
C MET A 1 -38.27 -13.27 2.78
N ASN A 2 -37.24 -14.03 2.42
CA ASN A 2 -36.06 -14.17 3.29
C ASN A 2 -35.14 -12.96 3.07
N VAL A 3 -35.19 -12.01 3.99
CA VAL A 3 -34.23 -10.90 4.02
C VAL A 3 -32.86 -11.47 4.40
N ARG A 4 -31.96 -11.55 3.46
CA ARG A 4 -30.54 -11.85 3.74
C ARG A 4 -29.95 -10.58 4.35
N THR A 5 -29.75 -10.56 5.66
CA THR A 5 -28.95 -9.55 6.32
C THR A 5 -27.53 -9.62 5.79
N ALA A 6 -27.02 -8.51 5.24
CA ALA A 6 -25.63 -8.39 4.87
C ALA A 6 -24.74 -8.75 6.08
N LYS A 7 -23.81 -9.67 5.91
CA LYS A 7 -22.79 -9.94 6.94
C LYS A 7 -22.08 -8.62 7.23
N LYS A 8 -21.93 -8.28 8.53
CA LYS A 8 -21.04 -7.18 8.93
C LYS A 8 -19.69 -7.40 8.23
N PRO A 9 -19.10 -6.37 7.59
CA PRO A 9 -17.76 -6.49 7.06
C PRO A 9 -16.84 -6.99 8.17
N ALA A 10 -16.03 -8.00 7.88
CA ALA A 10 -15.05 -8.52 8.83
C ALA A 10 -14.15 -7.36 9.26
N LYS A 11 -13.81 -7.28 10.55
CA LYS A 11 -12.79 -6.33 11.02
C LYS A 11 -11.53 -6.56 10.18
N ARG A 12 -10.99 -5.51 9.57
CA ARG A 12 -9.85 -5.62 8.66
C ARG A 12 -8.59 -6.10 9.37
N ILE A 13 -8.45 -5.80 10.66
CA ILE A 13 -7.39 -6.33 11.51
C ILE A 13 -8.02 -7.31 12.50
N ASP A 14 -8.27 -8.49 12.01
CA ASP A 14 -8.59 -9.63 12.86
C ASP A 14 -7.29 -10.42 13.03
N THR A 15 -6.79 -10.50 14.27
CA THR A 15 -5.60 -11.30 14.57
C THR A 15 -6.04 -12.69 15.02
N ARG A 16 -5.37 -13.70 14.49
CA ARG A 16 -5.59 -15.09 14.84
C ARG A 16 -4.26 -15.75 15.16
N TYR A 17 -4.28 -16.65 16.11
CA TYR A 17 -3.12 -17.48 16.35
C TYR A 17 -2.95 -18.55 15.26
N LEU A 18 -1.81 -18.53 14.62
CA LEU A 18 -1.41 -19.53 13.62
C LEU A 18 -0.48 -20.54 14.29
N SER A 19 -1.05 -21.64 14.81
CA SER A 19 -0.34 -22.66 15.59
C SER A 19 0.81 -23.31 14.82
N ALA A 20 0.67 -23.51 13.51
CA ALA A 20 1.73 -24.08 12.68
C ALA A 20 2.98 -23.21 12.57
N LEU A 21 2.86 -21.92 12.80
CA LEU A 21 3.94 -20.94 12.73
C LEU A 21 4.19 -20.25 14.08
N ARG A 22 3.43 -20.58 15.11
CA ARG A 22 3.48 -19.99 16.46
C ARG A 22 3.52 -18.47 16.45
N LEU A 23 2.64 -17.84 15.68
CA LEU A 23 2.58 -16.38 15.55
C LEU A 23 1.15 -15.86 15.51
N GLN A 24 0.99 -14.58 15.79
CA GLN A 24 -0.24 -13.83 15.58
C GLN A 24 -0.35 -13.37 14.13
N SER A 25 -1.47 -13.67 13.46
CA SER A 25 -1.67 -13.21 12.09
C SER A 25 -1.86 -11.70 12.02
N TYR A 26 -1.34 -11.08 10.96
CA TYR A 26 -1.62 -9.68 10.65
C TYR A 26 -2.78 -9.61 9.66
N GLY A 27 -3.97 -9.43 10.19
CA GLY A 27 -5.22 -9.55 9.45
C GLY A 27 -5.75 -10.99 9.39
N ALA A 28 -6.94 -11.18 8.81
CA ALA A 28 -7.63 -12.45 8.79
C ALA A 28 -6.88 -13.56 8.02
N ASP A 29 -6.14 -13.19 7.00
CA ASP A 29 -5.35 -14.05 6.11
C ASP A 29 -3.83 -13.89 6.27
N ASN A 30 -3.39 -13.14 7.25
CA ASN A 30 -1.98 -12.79 7.50
C ASN A 30 -1.34 -11.92 6.40
N LEU A 31 -2.12 -11.27 5.53
CA LEU A 31 -1.66 -10.49 4.38
C LEU A 31 -2.11 -9.03 4.42
N TYR A 32 -2.59 -8.52 5.56
CA TYR A 32 -3.07 -7.15 5.67
C TYR A 32 -2.07 -6.09 5.17
N PRO A 33 -0.75 -6.12 5.50
CA PRO A 33 0.21 -5.15 4.97
C PRO A 33 0.37 -5.25 3.44
N GLN A 34 0.35 -6.46 2.88
CA GLN A 34 0.46 -6.67 1.44
C GLN A 34 -0.77 -6.12 0.71
N HIS A 35 -1.97 -6.33 1.26
CA HIS A 35 -3.21 -5.74 0.71
C HIS A 35 -3.18 -4.21 0.74
N LEU A 36 -2.65 -3.60 1.80
CA LEU A 36 -2.47 -2.14 1.85
C LEU A 36 -1.54 -1.63 0.76
N GLN A 37 -0.43 -2.34 0.51
CA GLN A 37 0.49 -2.00 -0.58
C GLN A 37 -0.18 -2.11 -1.96
N GLU A 38 -0.91 -3.20 -2.21
CA GLU A 38 -1.61 -3.42 -3.48
C GLU A 38 -2.63 -2.32 -3.77
N ILE A 39 -3.52 -2.02 -2.82
CA ILE A 39 -4.57 -1.01 -3.03
C ILE A 39 -4.03 0.42 -3.13
N THR A 40 -3.01 0.77 -2.34
CA THR A 40 -2.42 2.12 -2.41
C THR A 40 -1.64 2.32 -3.71
N ALA A 41 -0.95 1.29 -4.20
CA ALA A 41 -0.24 1.34 -5.47
C ALA A 41 -1.19 1.43 -6.69
N ALA A 42 -2.40 0.88 -6.58
CA ALA A 42 -3.40 0.90 -7.64
C ALA A 42 -4.14 2.26 -7.77
N SER A 43 -4.17 3.07 -6.70
CA SER A 43 -4.81 4.41 -6.72
C SER A 43 -3.77 5.51 -6.89
N GLY A 44 -3.87 6.29 -7.96
CA GLY A 44 -3.00 7.44 -8.20
C GLY A 44 -3.15 8.54 -7.15
N THR A 45 -4.35 8.72 -6.61
CA THR A 45 -4.63 9.67 -5.54
C THR A 45 -3.97 9.24 -4.23
N ALA A 46 -4.16 7.98 -3.83
CA ALA A 46 -3.57 7.44 -2.61
C ALA A 46 -2.04 7.43 -2.66
N THR A 47 -1.45 7.02 -3.80
CA THR A 47 0.01 7.07 -4.01
C THR A 47 0.56 8.48 -3.82
N THR A 48 -0.11 9.50 -4.38
CA THR A 48 0.31 10.91 -4.25
C THR A 48 0.23 11.40 -2.80
N CYS A 49 -0.87 11.10 -2.11
CA CYS A 49 -1.07 11.48 -0.72
C CYS A 49 -0.08 10.77 0.21
N LEU A 50 0.14 9.48 -0.01
CA LEU A 50 1.07 8.66 0.77
C LEU A 50 2.53 9.15 0.60
N ALA A 51 2.95 9.43 -0.64
CA ALA A 51 4.29 9.94 -0.91
C ALA A 51 4.54 11.30 -0.23
N ARG A 52 3.53 12.19 -0.22
CA ARG A 52 3.63 13.46 0.51
C ARG A 52 3.68 13.22 2.01
N TYR A 53 2.85 12.34 2.55
CA TYR A 53 2.84 11.99 3.98
C TYR A 53 4.21 11.47 4.42
N GLN A 54 4.77 10.50 3.69
CA GLN A 54 6.13 9.99 3.91
C GLN A 54 7.16 11.12 3.92
N LYS A 55 7.15 12.00 2.89
CA LYS A 55 8.09 13.11 2.78
C LYS A 55 8.05 14.06 3.98
N PHE A 56 6.87 14.33 4.53
CA PHE A 56 6.73 15.19 5.71
C PHE A 56 7.14 14.49 7.01
N ILE A 57 6.92 13.16 7.12
CA ILE A 57 7.43 12.36 8.24
C ILE A 57 8.96 12.35 8.25
N GLU A 58 9.58 12.11 7.10
CA GLU A 58 11.03 12.14 6.91
C GLU A 58 11.61 13.54 7.22
N GLY A 59 10.86 14.59 6.86
CA GLY A 59 11.28 15.97 7.07
C GLY A 59 12.50 16.35 6.24
N ASN A 60 13.41 17.09 6.86
CA ASN A 60 14.72 17.45 6.30
C ASN A 60 15.86 16.58 6.89
N GLY A 61 15.55 15.37 7.37
CA GLY A 61 16.53 14.49 7.95
C GLY A 61 16.85 14.80 9.42
N PHE A 62 17.89 14.18 9.94
CA PHE A 62 18.40 14.46 11.29
C PHE A 62 19.11 15.83 11.36
N ALA A 63 19.02 16.46 12.54
CA ALA A 63 19.59 17.79 12.75
C ALA A 63 21.11 17.78 13.03
N ASN A 64 21.73 16.62 13.07
CA ASN A 64 23.11 16.43 13.57
C ASN A 64 23.88 15.45 12.72
N GLU A 65 25.08 15.06 13.21
CA GLU A 65 26.00 14.15 12.52
C GLU A 65 25.43 12.75 12.24
N LEU A 66 24.32 12.36 12.87
CA LEU A 66 23.65 11.09 12.57
C LEU A 66 23.16 11.06 11.11
N ALA A 67 22.82 12.23 10.53
CA ALA A 67 22.37 12.31 9.14
C ALA A 67 23.34 11.61 8.18
N ASP A 68 24.65 11.87 8.35
CA ASP A 68 25.71 11.37 7.47
C ASP A 68 26.47 10.17 8.07
N ALA A 69 26.18 9.78 9.31
CA ALA A 69 26.86 8.67 9.97
C ALA A 69 26.47 7.33 9.32
N ILE A 70 27.46 6.53 8.94
CA ILE A 70 27.24 5.17 8.43
C ILE A 70 26.83 4.27 9.59
N VAL A 71 25.64 3.68 9.51
CA VAL A 71 25.03 2.93 10.61
C VAL A 71 24.96 1.41 10.35
N ASN A 72 25.42 0.94 9.20
CA ASN A 72 25.50 -0.48 8.91
C ASN A 72 26.54 -0.81 7.83
N ARG A 73 26.80 -2.11 7.62
CA ARG A 73 27.75 -2.62 6.62
C ARG A 73 27.30 -2.47 5.16
N GLN A 74 26.12 -1.93 4.91
CA GLN A 74 25.62 -1.63 3.58
C GLN A 74 25.87 -0.16 3.20
N ASP A 75 26.70 0.52 3.98
CA ASP A 75 27.05 1.95 3.85
C ASP A 75 25.84 2.88 3.90
N MET A 76 24.75 2.48 4.58
CA MET A 76 23.59 3.33 4.79
C MET A 76 23.88 4.38 5.84
N THR A 77 23.49 5.60 5.56
CA THR A 77 23.53 6.71 6.51
C THR A 77 22.33 6.68 7.46
N GLY A 78 22.38 7.48 8.53
CA GLY A 78 21.23 7.64 9.41
C GLY A 78 20.00 8.16 8.66
N ASP A 79 20.17 9.09 7.69
CA ASP A 79 19.08 9.61 6.88
C ASP A 79 18.53 8.56 5.91
N ASP A 80 19.36 7.65 5.36
CA ASP A 80 18.87 6.52 4.54
C ASP A 80 17.99 5.57 5.38
N VAL A 81 18.38 5.33 6.62
CA VAL A 81 17.57 4.53 7.56
C VAL A 81 16.27 5.25 7.90
N LEU A 82 16.32 6.56 8.16
CA LEU A 82 15.15 7.39 8.42
C LEU A 82 14.18 7.36 7.24
N HIS A 83 14.68 7.44 6.00
CA HIS A 83 13.86 7.37 4.79
C HIS A 83 13.02 6.08 4.74
N GLN A 84 13.66 4.93 4.98
CA GLN A 84 12.95 3.63 4.98
C GLN A 84 11.96 3.51 6.14
N ILE A 85 12.33 3.96 7.33
CA ILE A 85 11.44 4.00 8.49
C ILE A 85 10.23 4.91 8.24
N ALA A 86 10.44 6.10 7.69
CA ALA A 86 9.35 7.02 7.35
C ALA A 86 8.38 6.41 6.32
N GLN A 87 8.88 5.61 5.40
CA GLN A 87 8.07 4.86 4.43
C GLN A 87 7.19 3.82 5.14
N ASP A 88 7.75 3.05 6.07
CA ASP A 88 7.00 2.03 6.81
C ASP A 88 5.97 2.66 7.76
N VAL A 89 6.33 3.72 8.47
CA VAL A 89 5.41 4.48 9.34
C VAL A 89 4.25 5.05 8.53
N ALA A 90 4.52 5.66 7.37
CA ALA A 90 3.47 6.20 6.51
C ALA A 90 2.52 5.13 5.99
N ARG A 91 3.03 3.95 5.64
CA ARG A 91 2.25 2.86 5.06
C ARG A 91 1.49 2.03 6.08
N PHE A 92 2.10 1.78 7.23
CA PHE A 92 1.60 0.77 8.18
C PHE A 92 1.32 1.32 9.57
N GLY A 93 1.84 2.50 9.92
CA GLY A 93 1.74 3.07 11.27
C GLY A 93 2.73 2.44 12.27
N GLY A 94 3.81 1.87 11.79
CA GLY A 94 4.87 1.28 12.61
C GLY A 94 6.12 1.00 11.81
N PHE A 95 7.21 0.60 12.48
CA PHE A 95 8.45 0.24 11.83
C PHE A 95 9.20 -0.82 12.63
N ALA A 96 10.10 -1.54 11.95
CA ALA A 96 10.96 -2.55 12.54
C ALA A 96 12.42 -2.32 12.13
N VAL A 97 13.34 -2.53 13.09
CA VAL A 97 14.76 -2.34 12.89
C VAL A 97 15.51 -3.53 13.45
N HIS A 98 16.35 -4.14 12.64
CA HIS A 98 17.27 -5.18 13.07
C HIS A 98 18.54 -4.55 13.63
N VAL A 99 18.91 -4.94 14.83
CA VAL A 99 20.02 -4.40 15.61
C VAL A 99 21.06 -5.49 15.84
N ASN A 100 22.29 -5.25 15.39
CA ASN A 100 23.45 -6.09 15.66
C ASN A 100 24.35 -5.47 16.71
N TYR A 101 25.09 -6.33 17.41
CA TYR A 101 25.94 -5.97 18.53
C TYR A 101 27.41 -6.30 18.25
N ASN A 102 28.31 -5.51 18.83
CA ASN A 102 29.72 -5.81 18.83
C ASN A 102 30.08 -6.78 19.98
N VAL A 103 31.37 -7.17 20.08
CA VAL A 103 31.87 -8.08 21.12
C VAL A 103 31.70 -7.54 22.54
N PHE A 104 31.47 -6.23 22.70
CA PHE A 104 31.24 -5.60 24.00
C PHE A 104 29.75 -5.54 24.38
N GLY A 105 28.86 -6.04 23.53
CA GLY A 105 27.42 -5.99 23.73
C GLY A 105 26.79 -4.60 23.44
N LEU A 106 27.51 -3.71 22.73
CA LEU A 106 27.00 -2.42 22.30
C LEU A 106 26.43 -2.52 20.89
N VAL A 107 25.43 -1.72 20.59
CA VAL A 107 24.83 -1.63 19.25
C VAL A 107 25.87 -1.17 18.22
N ALA A 108 26.06 -1.93 17.17
CA ALA A 108 27.06 -1.67 16.14
C ALA A 108 26.47 -1.56 14.73
N GLU A 109 25.27 -2.08 14.50
CA GLU A 109 24.57 -1.95 13.22
C GLU A 109 23.07 -1.78 13.43
N VAL A 110 22.49 -0.94 12.59
CA VAL A 110 21.06 -0.64 12.53
C VAL A 110 20.58 -0.84 11.10
N ASN A 111 19.73 -1.84 10.89
CA ASN A 111 19.23 -2.22 9.56
C ASN A 111 17.70 -2.15 9.55
N PRO A 112 17.06 -1.31 8.73
CA PRO A 112 15.62 -1.35 8.58
C PRO A 112 15.16 -2.73 8.09
N VAL A 113 14.08 -3.24 8.66
CA VAL A 113 13.44 -4.48 8.20
C VAL A 113 12.08 -4.13 7.62
N PRO A 114 11.79 -4.47 6.36
CA PRO A 114 10.49 -4.18 5.77
C PRO A 114 9.36 -4.64 6.70
N PHE A 115 8.53 -3.71 7.14
CA PHE A 115 7.54 -3.95 8.19
C PHE A 115 6.52 -5.03 7.80
N GLU A 116 6.16 -5.08 6.51
CA GLU A 116 5.29 -6.10 5.93
C GLU A 116 5.84 -7.52 6.05
N ASN A 117 7.15 -7.66 6.22
CA ASN A 117 7.80 -8.96 6.39
C ASN A 117 7.80 -9.46 7.83
N CYS A 118 7.43 -8.61 8.80
CA CYS A 118 7.47 -8.93 10.21
C CYS A 118 6.12 -9.46 10.73
N ARG A 119 6.18 -10.43 11.63
CA ARG A 119 5.03 -10.91 12.42
C ARG A 119 5.46 -11.08 13.87
N LEU A 120 4.52 -10.92 14.76
CA LEU A 120 4.73 -11.10 16.19
C LEU A 120 4.48 -12.55 16.58
N GLU A 121 5.36 -13.11 17.38
CA GLU A 121 5.13 -14.39 18.04
C GLU A 121 3.93 -14.27 19.00
N GLU A 122 3.41 -15.40 19.45
CA GLU A 122 2.41 -15.41 20.52
C GLU A 122 2.95 -14.73 21.77
N SER A 123 2.15 -13.87 22.38
CA SER A 123 2.49 -13.30 23.68
C SER A 123 2.40 -14.36 24.77
N ASP A 124 3.26 -14.25 25.77
CA ASP A 124 3.17 -15.05 26.98
C ASP A 124 1.95 -14.68 27.85
N ASP A 125 1.81 -15.34 28.99
CA ASP A 125 0.68 -15.10 29.94
C ASP A 125 0.66 -13.67 30.49
N ASP A 126 1.79 -12.96 30.46
CA ASP A 126 1.92 -11.55 30.87
C ASP A 126 1.69 -10.58 29.71
N GLY A 127 1.39 -11.08 28.51
CA GLY A 127 1.15 -10.29 27.29
C GLY A 127 2.42 -9.80 26.61
N VAL A 128 3.58 -10.37 26.97
CA VAL A 128 4.87 -9.99 26.38
C VAL A 128 5.19 -10.87 25.17
N VAL A 129 5.55 -10.23 24.05
CA VAL A 129 6.02 -10.91 22.84
C VAL A 129 7.51 -11.17 22.97
N GLY A 130 7.93 -12.43 22.82
CA GLY A 130 9.35 -12.82 22.95
C GLY A 130 10.15 -12.64 21.66
N HIS A 131 9.55 -12.89 20.51
CA HIS A 131 10.26 -12.89 19.22
C HIS A 131 9.46 -12.19 18.10
N ILE A 132 10.23 -11.65 17.17
CA ILE A 132 9.72 -11.17 15.88
C ILE A 132 10.05 -12.23 14.83
N VAL A 133 9.04 -12.65 14.08
CA VAL A 133 9.14 -13.65 13.02
C VAL A 133 9.19 -12.93 11.68
N VAL A 134 10.23 -13.19 10.89
CA VAL A 134 10.45 -12.51 9.61
C VAL A 134 10.44 -13.51 8.48
N HIS A 135 9.68 -13.20 7.43
CA HIS A 135 9.67 -13.93 6.17
C HIS A 135 9.52 -12.95 4.99
N PRO A 136 10.26 -13.11 3.90
CA PRO A 136 10.23 -12.18 2.77
C PRO A 136 8.92 -12.23 1.98
N ASP A 137 8.16 -13.31 2.06
CA ASP A 137 6.90 -13.45 1.34
C ASP A 137 5.89 -14.30 2.13
N TRP A 138 4.97 -13.62 2.82
CA TRP A 138 3.88 -14.26 3.55
C TRP A 138 2.76 -14.78 2.64
N SER A 139 2.70 -14.33 1.38
CA SER A 139 1.68 -14.79 0.42
C SER A 139 1.92 -16.23 -0.06
N GLY A 140 3.12 -16.77 0.17
CA GLY A 140 3.52 -18.08 -0.31
C GLY A 140 3.58 -18.17 -1.84
N ARG A 141 3.74 -17.03 -2.53
CA ARG A 141 3.87 -16.95 -4.00
C ARG A 141 5.32 -17.02 -4.47
N LEU A 142 6.27 -16.91 -3.53
CA LEU A 142 7.69 -16.98 -3.85
C LEU A 142 8.00 -18.32 -4.52
N THR A 143 8.60 -18.27 -5.71
CA THR A 143 8.99 -19.47 -6.46
C THR A 143 10.51 -19.64 -6.37
N ARG A 144 10.93 -20.82 -5.96
CA ARG A 144 12.33 -21.25 -6.03
C ARG A 144 12.43 -22.46 -6.96
N ASN A 145 13.24 -22.37 -8.00
CA ASN A 145 13.38 -23.43 -9.03
C ASN A 145 12.02 -23.87 -9.64
N GLY A 146 11.10 -22.92 -9.86
CA GLY A 146 9.78 -23.21 -10.44
C GLY A 146 8.76 -23.84 -9.46
N GLN A 147 9.13 -24.03 -8.19
CA GLN A 147 8.23 -24.53 -7.16
C GLN A 147 7.82 -23.41 -6.19
N VAL A 148 6.55 -23.38 -5.83
CA VAL A 148 6.03 -22.45 -4.82
C VAL A 148 6.57 -22.84 -3.46
N VAL A 149 7.23 -21.90 -2.79
CA VAL A 149 7.75 -22.06 -1.43
C VAL A 149 6.65 -21.68 -0.44
N ARG A 150 6.07 -22.68 0.21
CA ARG A 150 5.11 -22.42 1.31
C ARG A 150 5.84 -21.92 2.54
N VAL A 151 5.19 -21.01 3.26
CA VAL A 151 5.70 -20.52 4.56
C VAL A 151 5.57 -21.64 5.59
N THR A 152 6.69 -22.04 6.18
CA THR A 152 6.78 -23.09 7.19
C THR A 152 7.67 -22.62 8.36
N GLU A 153 7.58 -23.30 9.49
CA GLU A 153 8.43 -22.98 10.66
C GLU A 153 9.93 -23.06 10.34
N GLU A 154 10.33 -23.89 9.38
CA GLU A 154 11.71 -24.09 8.99
C GLU A 154 12.30 -22.95 8.14
N ASN A 155 11.45 -22.21 7.41
CA ASN A 155 11.92 -21.15 6.51
C ASN A 155 11.63 -19.73 7.01
N VAL A 156 10.99 -19.59 8.16
CA VAL A 156 10.86 -18.30 8.85
C VAL A 156 12.07 -18.06 9.74
N LYS A 157 12.48 -16.81 9.88
CA LYS A 157 13.54 -16.39 10.81
C LYS A 157 12.92 -15.81 12.06
N ARG A 158 13.40 -16.21 13.24
CA ARG A 158 12.96 -15.69 14.52
C ARG A 158 14.08 -14.89 15.15
N PHE A 159 13.77 -13.65 15.54
CA PHE A 159 14.69 -12.78 16.24
C PHE A 159 14.13 -12.42 17.61
N PRO A 160 14.92 -12.42 18.68
CA PRO A 160 14.49 -11.87 19.95
C PRO A 160 14.03 -10.43 19.79
N ILE A 161 13.03 -10.02 20.57
CA ILE A 161 12.64 -8.61 20.63
C ILE A 161 13.77 -7.78 21.26
N PHE A 162 13.93 -6.55 20.82
CA PHE A 162 14.97 -5.64 21.27
C PHE A 162 14.93 -5.41 22.79
N ASP A 163 16.02 -5.79 23.44
CA ASP A 163 16.31 -5.52 24.85
C ASP A 163 17.83 -5.29 24.97
N PRO A 164 18.28 -4.03 25.00
CA PRO A 164 19.70 -3.68 24.95
C PRO A 164 20.42 -3.87 26.26
N ARG A 165 19.77 -4.38 27.32
CA ARG A 165 20.41 -4.61 28.61
C ARG A 165 21.57 -5.59 28.46
N PRO A 166 22.78 -5.24 28.92
CA PRO A 166 23.99 -6.07 28.72
C PRO A 166 23.84 -7.51 29.18
N GLU A 167 23.14 -7.74 30.28
CA GLU A 167 22.90 -9.08 30.82
C GLU A 167 21.95 -9.91 29.94
N VAL A 168 21.05 -9.28 29.18
CA VAL A 168 20.15 -9.97 28.24
C VAL A 168 20.94 -10.34 27.00
N VAL A 169 21.65 -9.38 26.41
CA VAL A 169 22.48 -9.59 25.22
C VAL A 169 23.55 -10.67 25.51
N ALA A 170 24.24 -10.62 26.65
CA ALA A 170 25.23 -11.61 27.01
C ALA A 170 24.64 -13.02 27.10
N ARG A 171 23.47 -13.19 27.76
CA ARG A 171 22.79 -14.49 27.85
C ARG A 171 22.35 -15.00 26.46
N GLN A 172 21.89 -14.13 25.58
CA GLN A 172 21.50 -14.51 24.22
C GLN A 172 22.72 -14.96 23.41
N ILE A 173 23.86 -14.26 23.51
CA ILE A 173 25.12 -14.64 22.86
C ILE A 173 25.60 -15.99 23.38
N GLU A 174 25.58 -16.20 24.70
CA GLU A 174 25.98 -17.47 25.31
C GLU A 174 25.07 -18.63 24.86
N SER A 175 23.76 -18.39 24.78
CA SER A 175 22.78 -19.42 24.40
C SER A 175 22.96 -19.96 22.97
N VAL A 176 23.54 -19.18 22.07
CA VAL A 176 23.83 -19.58 20.69
C VAL A 176 25.26 -20.02 20.44
N GLY A 177 26.07 -20.08 21.52
CA GLY A 177 27.47 -20.54 21.46
C GLY A 177 28.49 -19.49 21.02
N GLY A 178 28.18 -18.21 21.14
CA GLY A 178 29.08 -17.10 20.89
C GLY A 178 28.56 -16.04 19.91
N ILE A 179 29.32 -14.95 19.86
CA ILE A 179 28.92 -13.76 19.03
C ILE A 179 28.84 -14.09 17.53
N ASP A 180 29.65 -15.01 17.04
CA ASP A 180 29.69 -15.40 15.62
C ASP A 180 28.36 -16.07 15.16
N ASN A 181 27.62 -16.64 16.09
CA ASN A 181 26.32 -17.28 15.84
C ASN A 181 25.15 -16.41 16.27
N TYR A 182 25.41 -15.24 16.82
CA TYR A 182 24.37 -14.34 17.28
C TYR A 182 23.90 -13.43 16.15
N HIS A 183 22.60 -13.51 15.87
CA HIS A 183 21.99 -12.78 14.77
C HIS A 183 21.33 -11.45 15.18
N GLY A 184 21.61 -10.97 16.39
CA GLY A 184 21.04 -9.72 16.88
C GLY A 184 19.59 -9.81 17.32
N GLN A 185 18.96 -8.66 17.42
CA GLN A 185 17.57 -8.48 17.88
C GLN A 185 16.78 -7.64 16.89
N ILE A 186 15.44 -7.70 16.95
CA ILE A 186 14.58 -6.77 16.21
C ILE A 186 13.85 -5.86 17.19
N ALA A 187 14.03 -4.55 16.99
CA ALA A 187 13.24 -3.52 17.62
C ALA A 187 11.95 -3.33 16.82
N TRP A 188 10.81 -3.49 17.47
CA TRP A 188 9.49 -3.36 16.91
C TRP A 188 8.77 -2.17 17.54
N PHE A 189 8.31 -1.25 16.71
CA PHE A 189 7.62 -0.06 17.14
C PHE A 189 6.27 0.08 16.45
N SER A 190 5.22 0.32 17.24
CA SER A 190 3.84 0.49 16.78
C SER A 190 3.28 1.80 17.32
N MET A 191 2.65 2.60 16.46
CA MET A 191 1.94 3.81 16.88
C MET A 191 0.62 3.48 17.61
N ASP A 192 0.05 2.30 17.36
CA ASP A 192 -1.16 1.85 18.04
C ASP A 192 -0.78 1.13 19.33
N GLY A 193 -1.13 1.74 20.47
CA GLY A 193 -0.89 1.14 21.78
C GLY A 193 -2.01 0.17 22.26
N ARG A 194 -3.03 -0.08 21.46
CA ARG A 194 -4.20 -0.91 21.86
C ARG A 194 -4.27 -2.22 21.11
N ASN A 195 -3.84 -2.23 19.86
CA ASN A 195 -3.85 -3.41 19.01
C ASN A 195 -2.44 -4.02 18.95
N ILE A 196 -2.38 -5.32 18.71
CA ILE A 196 -1.12 -6.05 18.53
C ILE A 196 -0.35 -5.49 17.32
N TYR A 197 -1.07 -5.20 16.25
CA TYR A 197 -0.53 -4.59 15.03
C TYR A 197 -1.12 -3.20 14.80
N PRO A 198 -0.30 -2.25 14.31
CA PRO A 198 -0.79 -0.92 13.98
C PRO A 198 -1.71 -0.91 12.76
N THR A 199 -2.50 0.15 12.68
CA THR A 199 -3.27 0.55 11.50
C THR A 199 -2.75 1.88 10.98
N PRO A 200 -2.61 2.06 9.65
CA PRO A 200 -2.28 3.35 9.09
C PRO A 200 -3.45 4.33 9.22
N ILE A 201 -3.15 5.63 9.15
CA ILE A 201 -4.17 6.69 9.24
C ILE A 201 -5.27 6.57 8.18
N TYR A 202 -4.95 6.01 7.01
CA TYR A 202 -5.86 5.87 5.87
C TYR A 202 -6.66 4.55 5.86
N ASP A 203 -6.58 3.73 6.91
CA ASP A 203 -7.32 2.44 6.94
C ASP A 203 -8.83 2.62 6.72
N ALA A 204 -9.40 3.70 7.26
CA ALA A 204 -10.82 4.01 7.07
C ALA A 204 -11.18 4.34 5.60
N ALA A 205 -10.23 4.85 4.82
CA ALA A 205 -10.42 5.22 3.42
C ALA A 205 -10.09 4.10 2.42
N VAL A 206 -9.76 2.89 2.86
CA VAL A 206 -9.41 1.75 1.97
C VAL A 206 -10.50 1.49 0.92
N THR A 207 -11.78 1.66 1.27
CA THR A 207 -12.87 1.51 0.30
C THR A 207 -12.88 2.64 -0.74
N ASP A 208 -12.58 3.87 -0.33
CA ASP A 208 -12.48 5.01 -1.26
C ASP A 208 -11.26 4.85 -2.18
N ILE A 209 -10.14 4.38 -1.66
CA ILE A 209 -8.92 4.08 -2.43
C ILE A 209 -9.19 3.01 -3.50
N SER A 210 -9.87 1.92 -3.13
CA SER A 210 -10.28 0.88 -4.09
C SER A 210 -11.31 1.39 -5.10
N THR A 211 -12.15 2.37 -4.70
CA THR A 211 -13.11 3.00 -5.61
C THR A 211 -12.41 3.91 -6.61
N ASP A 212 -11.38 4.66 -6.21
CA ASP A 212 -10.55 5.49 -7.10
C ASP A 212 -9.92 4.64 -8.21
N GLU A 213 -9.33 3.49 -7.86
CA GLU A 213 -8.85 2.50 -8.82
C GLU A 213 -9.97 2.02 -9.76
N GLY A 214 -11.11 1.61 -9.19
CA GLY A 214 -12.25 1.09 -9.96
C GLY A 214 -12.79 2.09 -10.96
N LEU A 215 -12.92 3.36 -10.57
CA LEU A 215 -13.34 4.46 -11.46
C LEU A 215 -12.33 4.69 -12.60
N GLY A 216 -11.02 4.66 -12.28
CA GLY A 216 -9.95 4.73 -13.28
C GLY A 216 -10.04 3.59 -14.30
N ASN A 217 -10.24 2.36 -13.83
CA ASN A 217 -10.39 1.18 -14.68
C ASN A 217 -11.64 1.25 -15.57
N ILE A 218 -12.77 1.76 -15.06
CA ILE A 218 -13.98 1.95 -15.85
C ILE A 218 -13.72 2.98 -16.95
N LYS A 219 -13.12 4.12 -16.62
CA LYS A 219 -12.76 5.17 -17.61
C LYS A 219 -11.84 4.63 -18.70
N TYR A 220 -10.78 3.90 -18.29
CA TYR A 220 -9.84 3.28 -19.21
C TYR A 220 -10.54 2.30 -20.16
N ARG A 221 -11.38 1.40 -19.63
CA ARG A 221 -12.13 0.44 -20.46
C ARG A 221 -13.12 1.13 -21.39
N ASN A 222 -13.80 2.15 -20.90
CA ASN A 222 -14.73 2.92 -21.72
C ASN A 222 -14.00 3.65 -22.86
N ALA A 223 -12.86 4.28 -22.57
CA ALA A 223 -12.03 4.92 -23.59
C ALA A 223 -11.52 3.92 -24.63
N ARG A 224 -11.05 2.75 -24.20
CA ARG A 224 -10.50 1.72 -25.07
C ARG A 224 -11.57 1.00 -25.90
N ASN A 225 -12.75 0.76 -25.34
CA ASN A 225 -13.84 0.00 -25.99
C ASN A 225 -14.89 0.88 -26.64
N SER A 226 -14.58 2.18 -26.90
CA SER A 226 -15.48 3.15 -27.55
C SER A 226 -16.84 3.28 -26.87
N PHE A 227 -16.83 3.66 -25.58
CA PHE A 227 -18.00 4.03 -24.80
C PHE A 227 -19.02 2.91 -24.46
N LEU A 228 -19.70 3.13 -23.35
CA LEU A 228 -20.83 2.34 -22.86
C LEU A 228 -21.72 1.88 -23.99
N VAL A 229 -22.23 0.64 -23.88
CA VAL A 229 -23.26 0.13 -24.78
C VAL A 229 -24.36 1.15 -24.90
N SER A 230 -24.32 1.95 -25.98
CA SER A 230 -25.27 3.05 -26.22
C SER A 230 -26.54 2.57 -26.94
N CYS A 231 -26.47 1.36 -27.47
CA CYS A 231 -27.59 0.75 -28.15
C CYS A 231 -27.54 -0.77 -28.11
N MET A 232 -28.68 -1.40 -28.30
CA MET A 232 -28.81 -2.84 -28.49
C MET A 232 -29.10 -3.04 -29.99
N LEU A 233 -28.25 -3.88 -30.63
CA LEU A 233 -28.49 -4.30 -32.01
C LEU A 233 -29.28 -5.61 -31.96
N VAL A 234 -30.52 -5.56 -32.45
CA VAL A 234 -31.40 -6.72 -32.54
C VAL A 234 -31.39 -7.21 -33.98
N THR A 235 -30.94 -8.43 -34.20
CA THR A 235 -30.90 -9.07 -35.52
C THR A 235 -31.80 -10.29 -35.51
N ARG A 236 -32.30 -10.66 -36.68
CA ARG A 236 -33.07 -11.89 -36.87
C ARG A 236 -32.10 -13.09 -36.72
N ARG A 237 -32.62 -14.18 -36.20
CA ARG A 237 -31.87 -15.45 -36.15
C ARG A 237 -31.83 -16.02 -37.57
N ASN A 238 -30.65 -16.35 -38.08
CA ASN A 238 -30.50 -17.04 -39.35
C ASN A 238 -31.13 -18.43 -39.28
N GLU A 239 -31.68 -18.88 -40.42
CA GLU A 239 -32.08 -20.30 -40.56
C GLU A 239 -30.84 -21.17 -40.52
N PRO A 240 -30.92 -22.34 -39.82
CA PRO A 240 -29.77 -23.23 -39.70
C PRO A 240 -29.33 -23.69 -41.10
N ARG A 241 -28.06 -23.51 -41.43
CA ARG A 241 -27.45 -24.12 -42.60
C ARG A 241 -27.13 -25.56 -42.31
N ILE A 242 -27.60 -26.45 -43.17
CA ILE A 242 -27.26 -27.88 -43.09
C ILE A 242 -26.06 -28.12 -44.01
N ASP A 243 -24.97 -28.63 -43.46
CA ASP A 243 -23.77 -29.00 -44.22
C ASP A 243 -23.99 -30.33 -45.01
N HIS A 244 -23.02 -30.69 -45.83
CA HIS A 244 -23.06 -31.93 -46.65
C HIS A 244 -23.07 -33.19 -45.79
N GLU A 245 -22.80 -33.10 -44.47
CA GLU A 245 -22.82 -34.18 -43.51
C GLU A 245 -24.10 -34.24 -42.67
N GLY A 246 -25.07 -33.33 -42.96
CA GLY A 246 -26.35 -33.24 -42.28
C GLY A 246 -26.31 -32.56 -40.91
N ARG A 247 -25.22 -31.79 -40.60
CA ARG A 247 -25.08 -31.05 -39.35
C ARG A 247 -25.68 -29.66 -39.48
N GLU A 248 -26.44 -29.23 -38.50
CA GLU A 248 -26.97 -27.88 -38.41
C GLU A 248 -25.92 -26.92 -37.90
N HIS A 249 -25.57 -25.92 -38.68
CA HIS A 249 -24.73 -24.80 -38.31
C HIS A 249 -25.59 -23.53 -38.09
N ASN A 250 -25.65 -23.06 -36.83
CA ASN A 250 -26.29 -21.81 -36.45
C ASN A 250 -25.25 -20.69 -36.45
N GLU A 251 -24.99 -20.08 -37.61
CA GLU A 251 -24.13 -18.92 -37.70
C GLU A 251 -24.91 -17.65 -37.33
N PRO A 252 -24.40 -16.74 -36.50
CA PRO A 252 -25.00 -15.45 -36.24
C PRO A 252 -24.97 -14.60 -37.54
N MET A 253 -25.95 -13.73 -37.74
CA MET A 253 -26.04 -12.82 -38.91
C MET A 253 -24.83 -11.87 -39.01
N ILE A 254 -24.22 -11.58 -37.85
CA ILE A 254 -23.01 -10.76 -37.74
C ILE A 254 -22.00 -11.59 -36.90
N ALA A 255 -20.84 -11.87 -37.46
CA ALA A 255 -19.81 -12.64 -36.77
C ALA A 255 -19.23 -11.82 -35.62
N ASP A 256 -18.77 -12.52 -34.55
CA ASP A 256 -18.14 -11.87 -33.40
C ASP A 256 -16.88 -11.08 -33.78
N ASP A 257 -16.15 -11.53 -34.80
CA ASP A 257 -14.97 -10.83 -35.31
C ASP A 257 -15.30 -9.53 -36.01
N ASP A 258 -16.46 -9.46 -36.71
CA ASP A 258 -16.96 -8.24 -37.31
C ASP A 258 -17.36 -7.22 -36.25
N LEU A 259 -17.98 -7.68 -35.15
CA LEU A 259 -18.30 -6.80 -34.01
C LEU A 259 -17.05 -6.28 -33.31
N ARG A 260 -16.03 -7.13 -33.17
CA ARG A 260 -14.73 -6.71 -32.58
C ARG A 260 -14.00 -5.69 -33.45
N ALA A 261 -14.17 -5.73 -34.76
CA ALA A 261 -13.58 -4.73 -35.69
C ALA A 261 -14.09 -3.32 -35.47
N PHE A 262 -15.22 -3.12 -34.77
CA PHE A 262 -15.79 -1.83 -34.42
C PHE A 262 -15.62 -1.40 -32.99
N GLN A 263 -14.87 -2.21 -32.20
CA GLN A 263 -14.55 -1.92 -30.80
C GLN A 263 -13.10 -1.38 -30.68
N GLY A 264 -12.89 -0.49 -29.74
CA GLY A 264 -11.56 0.07 -29.42
C GLY A 264 -11.31 1.45 -30.03
N ASP A 265 -10.29 2.11 -29.51
CA ASP A 265 -9.88 3.48 -29.87
C ASP A 265 -9.37 3.59 -31.31
N GLU A 266 -8.69 2.55 -31.80
CA GLU A 266 -8.21 2.48 -33.18
C GLU A 266 -9.32 2.35 -34.24
N ASN A 267 -10.53 1.97 -33.80
CA ASN A 267 -11.69 1.68 -34.68
C ASN A 267 -12.86 2.65 -34.48
N ALA A 268 -12.70 3.70 -33.71
CA ALA A 268 -13.77 4.63 -33.31
C ALA A 268 -14.49 5.32 -34.45
N SER A 269 -13.94 5.29 -35.68
CA SER A 269 -14.52 5.95 -36.87
C SER A 269 -14.88 4.98 -37.99
N LYS A 270 -14.85 3.68 -37.77
CA LYS A 270 -15.19 2.71 -38.82
C LYS A 270 -16.69 2.61 -39.03
N ILE A 271 -17.08 2.59 -40.26
CA ILE A 271 -18.50 2.42 -40.70
C ILE A 271 -18.74 0.91 -40.85
N MET A 272 -19.76 0.40 -40.18
CA MET A 272 -20.23 -0.96 -40.36
C MET A 272 -21.10 -1.03 -41.63
N ALA A 273 -20.69 -1.79 -42.62
CA ALA A 273 -21.49 -2.10 -43.78
C ALA A 273 -22.16 -3.47 -43.61
N VAL A 274 -23.47 -3.52 -43.69
CA VAL A 274 -24.26 -4.75 -43.60
C VAL A 274 -25.01 -4.96 -44.89
N GLU A 275 -24.84 -6.11 -45.57
CA GLU A 275 -25.62 -6.52 -46.71
C GLU A 275 -26.87 -7.29 -46.25
N LEU A 276 -28.03 -6.89 -46.68
CA LEU A 276 -29.30 -7.52 -46.34
C LEU A 276 -29.93 -8.15 -47.59
N GLU A 277 -30.47 -9.36 -47.47
CA GLU A 277 -31.21 -10.02 -48.56
C GLU A 277 -32.58 -9.34 -48.76
N SER A 278 -33.18 -8.79 -47.71
CA SER A 278 -34.44 -8.05 -47.76
C SER A 278 -34.41 -6.84 -46.82
N MET A 279 -35.12 -5.77 -47.15
CA MET A 279 -35.32 -4.62 -46.28
C MET A 279 -36.16 -4.96 -45.02
N GLU A 280 -36.89 -6.06 -45.05
CA GLU A 280 -37.64 -6.57 -43.88
C GLU A 280 -36.72 -7.18 -42.81
N ASP A 281 -35.51 -7.60 -43.17
CA ASP A 281 -34.50 -8.16 -42.28
C ASP A 281 -33.60 -7.09 -41.65
N LYS A 282 -33.96 -5.83 -41.78
CA LYS A 282 -33.20 -4.71 -41.22
C LYS A 282 -33.05 -4.86 -39.70
N PRO A 283 -31.80 -4.83 -39.19
CA PRO A 283 -31.58 -4.88 -37.76
C PRO A 283 -32.19 -3.67 -37.04
N GLU A 284 -32.85 -3.93 -35.91
CA GLU A 284 -33.40 -2.87 -35.08
C GLU A 284 -32.35 -2.39 -34.08
N VAL A 285 -32.07 -1.10 -34.07
CA VAL A 285 -31.18 -0.47 -33.11
C VAL A 285 -32.00 0.20 -32.01
N ILE A 286 -32.00 -0.36 -30.83
CA ILE A 286 -32.69 0.20 -29.66
C ILE A 286 -31.66 1.02 -28.85
N PRO A 287 -31.76 2.37 -28.85
CA PRO A 287 -30.88 3.18 -28.03
C PRO A 287 -31.23 2.99 -26.55
N PHE A 288 -30.20 2.79 -25.72
CA PHE A 288 -30.41 2.91 -24.29
C PHE A 288 -30.62 4.38 -23.90
N PRO A 289 -31.50 4.68 -22.91
CA PRO A 289 -31.69 6.04 -22.45
C PRO A 289 -30.35 6.58 -21.96
N SER A 290 -29.94 7.72 -22.55
CA SER A 290 -28.70 8.40 -22.15
C SER A 290 -28.81 8.85 -20.68
N ARG A 291 -28.28 8.09 -19.76
CA ARG A 291 -27.96 8.63 -18.44
C ARG A 291 -26.76 9.55 -18.64
N ASN A 292 -26.72 10.66 -17.92
CA ASN A 292 -25.53 11.53 -17.86
C ASN A 292 -24.44 10.84 -17.00
N PHE A 293 -23.97 9.69 -17.47
CA PHE A 293 -22.94 8.91 -16.78
C PHE A 293 -21.70 9.76 -16.50
N ASP A 294 -21.29 10.61 -17.43
CA ASP A 294 -20.12 11.48 -17.25
C ASP A 294 -20.28 12.42 -16.07
N LYS A 295 -21.48 12.96 -15.84
CA LYS A 295 -21.76 13.84 -14.70
C LYS A 295 -21.80 13.07 -13.39
N ASP A 296 -22.44 11.90 -13.39
CA ASP A 296 -22.54 11.05 -12.20
C ASP A 296 -21.16 10.50 -11.82
N PHE A 297 -20.34 10.09 -12.80
CA PHE A 297 -18.97 9.66 -12.57
C PHE A 297 -18.07 10.79 -12.07
N SER A 298 -18.17 12.00 -12.64
CA SER A 298 -17.33 13.12 -12.21
C SER A 298 -17.61 13.56 -10.78
N VAL A 299 -18.87 13.57 -10.35
CA VAL A 299 -19.26 13.89 -8.96
C VAL A 299 -18.77 12.83 -8.01
N SER A 300 -18.92 11.55 -8.37
CA SER A 300 -18.46 10.43 -7.54
C SER A 300 -16.93 10.43 -7.40
N GLU A 301 -16.19 10.65 -8.49
CA GLU A 301 -14.73 10.72 -8.49
C GLU A 301 -14.22 11.87 -7.63
N GLN A 302 -14.77 13.08 -7.78
CA GLN A 302 -14.37 14.23 -6.99
C GLN A 302 -14.58 13.98 -5.49
N SER A 303 -15.70 13.39 -5.11
CA SER A 303 -16.00 13.05 -3.72
C SER A 303 -15.05 11.98 -3.15
N VAL A 304 -14.67 10.98 -3.95
CA VAL A 304 -13.71 9.94 -3.57
C VAL A 304 -12.31 10.55 -3.35
N ILE A 305 -11.84 11.36 -4.30
CA ILE A 305 -10.54 12.04 -4.19
C ILE A 305 -10.50 12.93 -2.95
N GLU A 306 -11.54 13.73 -2.72
CA GLU A 306 -11.64 14.62 -1.55
C GLU A 306 -11.55 13.84 -0.24
N ARG A 307 -12.24 12.71 -0.11
CA ARG A 307 -12.19 11.84 1.07
C ARG A 307 -10.83 11.22 1.28
N ILE A 308 -10.13 10.80 0.21
CA ILE A 308 -8.76 10.29 0.32
C ILE A 308 -7.84 11.39 0.86
N TYR A 309 -7.88 12.60 0.29
CA TYR A 309 -7.07 13.73 0.79
C TYR A 309 -7.38 14.07 2.25
N ALA A 310 -8.67 14.06 2.63
CA ALA A 310 -9.10 14.34 4.01
C ALA A 310 -8.55 13.30 4.99
N GLN A 311 -8.53 12.01 4.60
CA GLN A 311 -8.02 10.95 5.47
C GLN A 311 -6.49 11.03 5.70
N PHE A 312 -5.76 11.65 4.77
CA PHE A 312 -4.33 11.97 4.95
C PHE A 312 -4.10 13.34 5.58
N HIS A 313 -5.15 14.06 6.05
CA HIS A 313 -5.09 15.42 6.57
C HIS A 313 -4.49 16.43 5.58
N GLN A 314 -4.75 16.24 4.28
CA GLN A 314 -4.16 17.00 3.17
C GLN A 314 -5.18 17.92 2.47
N GLU A 315 -6.21 18.39 3.15
CA GLU A 315 -7.30 19.20 2.59
C GLU A 315 -6.79 20.54 2.03
N LEU A 316 -5.75 21.14 2.64
CA LEU A 316 -5.15 22.35 2.12
C LEU A 316 -4.49 22.12 0.75
N PHE A 317 -3.73 21.02 0.61
CA PHE A 317 -3.12 20.66 -0.67
C PHE A 317 -4.18 20.31 -1.73
N TYR A 318 -5.27 19.68 -1.34
CA TYR A 318 -6.41 19.45 -2.22
C TYR A 318 -7.03 20.78 -2.69
N SER A 319 -7.27 21.72 -1.76
CA SER A 319 -7.83 23.04 -2.05
C SER A 319 -6.94 23.86 -2.99
N ILE A 320 -5.63 23.78 -2.84
CA ILE A 320 -4.65 24.38 -3.76
C ILE A 320 -4.75 23.72 -5.14
N ARG A 321 -4.77 22.39 -5.20
CA ARG A 321 -4.85 21.61 -6.44
C ARG A 321 -6.08 21.97 -7.30
N ILE A 322 -7.25 22.12 -6.67
CA ILE A 322 -8.49 22.46 -7.37
C ILE A 322 -8.72 23.97 -7.57
N GLY A 323 -7.75 24.80 -7.21
CA GLY A 323 -7.79 26.25 -7.40
C GLY A 323 -8.71 27.01 -6.43
N LYS A 324 -9.20 26.39 -5.36
CA LYS A 324 -9.96 27.08 -4.30
C LYS A 324 -9.08 28.05 -3.51
N LEU A 325 -7.83 27.69 -3.29
CA LEU A 325 -6.79 28.54 -2.73
C LEU A 325 -5.84 28.93 -3.84
N GLY A 326 -5.46 30.20 -3.92
CA GLY A 326 -4.50 30.67 -4.92
C GLY A 326 -3.15 29.96 -4.78
N PHE A 327 -2.40 29.87 -5.86
CA PHE A 327 -1.06 29.30 -5.88
C PHE A 327 -0.04 30.44 -5.72
N SER A 328 0.26 30.82 -4.47
CA SER A 328 1.31 31.80 -4.13
C SER A 328 2.34 31.16 -3.20
N GLY A 329 3.55 31.74 -3.14
CA GLY A 329 4.60 31.30 -2.24
C GLY A 329 4.14 31.29 -0.76
N ALA A 330 3.38 32.31 -0.34
CA ALA A 330 2.84 32.39 1.01
C ALA A 330 1.84 31.26 1.32
N VAL A 331 0.89 30.98 0.42
CA VAL A 331 -0.08 29.89 0.60
C VAL A 331 0.62 28.54 0.66
N MET A 332 1.66 28.33 -0.13
CA MET A 332 2.45 27.10 -0.07
C MET A 332 3.22 26.98 1.24
N GLN A 333 3.80 28.08 1.72
CA GLN A 333 4.49 28.11 3.01
C GLN A 333 3.52 27.76 4.16
N ASP A 334 2.36 28.40 4.21
CA ASP A 334 1.34 28.14 5.23
C ASP A 334 0.88 26.67 5.19
N ALA A 335 0.68 26.11 3.99
CA ALA A 335 0.31 24.71 3.83
C ALA A 335 1.39 23.74 4.31
N TYR A 336 2.67 24.06 4.08
CA TYR A 336 3.79 23.26 4.56
C TYR A 336 3.94 23.35 6.07
N GLU A 337 3.83 24.53 6.66
CA GLU A 337 3.91 24.74 8.12
C GLU A 337 2.77 24.02 8.84
N TYR A 338 1.54 24.14 8.31
CA TYR A 338 0.38 23.42 8.85
C TYR A 338 0.61 21.90 8.82
N TYR A 339 0.98 21.35 7.67
CA TYR A 339 1.10 19.89 7.53
C TYR A 339 2.34 19.33 8.25
N ALA A 340 3.41 20.10 8.37
CA ALA A 340 4.54 19.74 9.23
C ALA A 340 4.12 19.63 10.71
N GLY A 341 3.17 20.46 11.15
CA GLY A 341 2.54 20.35 12.46
C GLY A 341 1.75 19.05 12.64
N GLU A 342 0.98 18.65 11.62
CA GLU A 342 0.16 17.43 11.64
C GLU A 342 1.01 16.16 11.82
N VAL A 343 2.18 16.06 11.18
CA VAL A 343 3.06 14.87 11.24
C VAL A 343 4.06 14.86 12.40
N THR A 344 3.96 15.82 13.31
CA THR A 344 4.90 15.92 14.44
C THR A 344 4.88 14.69 15.36
N ASN A 345 3.73 14.04 15.48
CA ASN A 345 3.60 12.85 16.32
C ASN A 345 4.35 11.66 15.73
N GLU A 346 4.31 11.48 14.42
CA GLU A 346 5.04 10.45 13.69
C GLU A 346 6.55 10.68 13.79
N GLN A 347 7.01 11.91 13.62
CA GLN A 347 8.43 12.27 13.81
C GLN A 347 8.91 11.98 15.23
N ARG A 348 8.13 12.37 16.25
CA ARG A 348 8.45 12.07 17.66
C ARG A 348 8.45 10.58 17.96
N PHE A 349 7.53 9.83 17.34
CA PHE A 349 7.48 8.38 17.50
C PHE A 349 8.74 7.72 16.95
N ILE A 350 9.15 8.07 15.73
CA ILE A 350 10.41 7.59 15.12
C ILE A 350 11.61 8.00 15.96
N ALA A 351 11.71 9.28 16.34
CA ALA A 351 12.81 9.80 17.14
C ALA A 351 12.97 9.06 18.46
N ARG A 352 11.87 8.79 19.17
CA ARG A 352 11.91 8.00 20.42
C ARG A 352 12.36 6.56 20.20
N GLY A 353 11.85 5.90 19.14
CA GLY A 353 12.25 4.54 18.81
C GLY A 353 13.74 4.44 18.49
N LEU A 354 14.25 5.35 17.67
CA LEU A 354 15.67 5.40 17.33
C LEU A 354 16.55 5.84 18.50
N SER A 355 16.08 6.77 19.34
CA SER A 355 16.82 7.15 20.56
C SER A 355 17.03 5.97 21.50
N ALA A 356 16.04 5.08 21.63
CA ALA A 356 16.20 3.86 22.43
C ALA A 356 17.29 2.92 21.88
N ILE A 357 17.57 2.97 20.59
CA ILE A 357 18.62 2.17 19.94
C ILE A 357 19.97 2.90 20.01
N PHE A 358 20.02 4.16 19.57
CA PHE A 358 21.27 4.92 19.46
C PHE A 358 21.86 5.36 20.80
N SER A 359 21.09 5.36 21.89
CA SER A 359 21.63 5.51 23.25
C SER A 359 22.54 4.35 23.69
N HIS A 360 22.55 3.24 22.94
CA HIS A 360 23.42 2.08 23.14
C HIS A 360 24.43 1.92 21.98
N TRP A 361 24.60 2.93 21.14
CA TRP A 361 25.53 2.92 20.02
C TRP A 361 26.98 2.88 20.51
N TYR A 362 27.83 2.15 19.81
CA TYR A 362 29.19 1.85 20.28
C TYR A 362 30.15 3.05 20.25
N GLU A 363 29.89 4.09 19.47
CA GLU A 363 30.78 5.24 19.34
C GLU A 363 30.40 6.37 20.29
N LYS A 364 29.15 6.82 20.22
CA LYS A 364 28.60 7.94 21.00
C LYS A 364 27.09 7.96 20.95
N ASP A 365 26.47 8.64 21.88
CA ASP A 365 25.04 8.92 21.83
C ASP A 365 24.73 9.92 20.70
N TYR A 366 23.73 9.61 19.89
CA TYR A 366 23.21 10.50 18.87
C TYR A 366 21.86 11.08 19.29
N ASP A 367 21.67 12.38 19.04
CA ASP A 367 20.33 12.98 19.05
C ASP A 367 19.58 12.54 17.80
N THR A 368 18.35 12.09 17.97
CA THR A 368 17.50 11.56 16.91
C THR A 368 16.38 12.54 16.50
N TYR A 369 16.58 13.84 16.77
CA TYR A 369 15.62 14.86 16.39
C TYR A 369 15.55 15.03 14.87
N ILE A 370 14.33 14.89 14.32
CA ILE A 370 14.04 15.03 12.90
C ILE A 370 13.63 16.47 12.62
N GLN A 371 14.29 17.10 11.65
CA GLN A 371 13.97 18.46 11.24
C GLN A 371 12.66 18.52 10.44
N PRO A 372 11.67 19.33 10.84
CA PRO A 372 10.44 19.48 10.06
C PRO A 372 10.72 19.98 8.63
N LEU A 373 9.98 19.45 7.66
CA LEU A 373 10.07 19.90 6.29
C LEU A 373 9.59 21.34 6.14
N ARG A 374 10.40 22.19 5.50
CA ARG A 374 10.08 23.60 5.26
C ARG A 374 9.97 23.89 3.77
N TYR A 375 9.08 24.78 3.41
CA TYR A 375 9.02 25.32 2.05
C TYR A 375 10.13 26.35 1.87
N ILE A 376 11.03 26.10 0.90
CA ILE A 376 12.09 27.04 0.56
C ILE A 376 11.58 27.95 -0.55
N ASN A 377 11.31 29.22 -0.24
CA ASN A 377 10.98 30.22 -1.23
C ASN A 377 12.27 30.83 -1.78
N SER A 378 12.52 30.72 -3.07
CA SER A 378 13.71 31.28 -3.72
C SER A 378 13.79 32.81 -3.66
N GLU A 379 12.70 33.49 -3.32
CA GLU A 379 12.67 34.94 -3.17
C GLU A 379 13.32 35.45 -1.88
N ASN A 380 13.58 34.60 -0.88
CA ASN A 380 14.20 34.99 0.39
C ASN A 380 15.72 34.78 0.44
N ASN A 381 16.36 34.41 -0.65
CA ASN A 381 17.83 34.25 -0.76
C ASN A 381 18.50 35.42 -1.52
N GLY A 382 17.97 36.59 -1.43
CA GLY A 382 18.54 37.84 -1.97
C GLY A 382 19.05 38.77 -0.87
#